data_62fa60c9064d4110dcb96d82bac0e57c
#
_entry.id   62fa60c9064d4110dcb96d82bac0e57c
#
_cell.length_a   1.000
_cell.length_b   1.000
_cell.length_c   1.000
_cell.angle_alpha   90.00
_cell.angle_beta   90.00
_cell.angle_gamma   90.00
#
_symmetry.space_group_name_H-M   'P 1'
#
loop_
_entity.id
_entity.type
_entity.pdbx_description
1 polymer ?
#
loop_
_entity_poly.entity_id
_entity_poly.type
_entity_poly.pdbx_seq_one_letter_code
_entity_poly.pdbx_strand_id
1 'polypeptide(L)' 'MRDSVLWRKTARIIMELASVLDISEERALDLFYSTKTYRQLSDPKYGLQLMSDGYIVENVLLELRNG' A
#
# COMPACT_ATOMS: atom_id res chain seq x y z
N MET A 1 -6.04 18.44 -2.62
CA MET A 1 -6.29 18.46 -1.20
C MET A 1 -6.55 17.10 -0.65
N ARG A 2 -7.70 16.52 -0.98
CA ARG A 2 -7.95 15.15 -0.53
C ARG A 2 -6.92 14.19 -1.07
N ASP A 3 -6.46 14.46 -2.27
CA ASP A 3 -5.44 13.64 -2.92
C ASP A 3 -4.14 13.64 -2.15
N SER A 4 -3.80 14.75 -1.46
CA SER A 4 -2.55 14.78 -0.73
C SER A 4 -2.59 13.94 0.53
N VAL A 5 -3.76 13.76 1.15
CA VAL A 5 -3.89 12.86 2.31
C VAL A 5 -3.67 11.42 1.87
N LEU A 6 -4.34 11.02 0.80
CA LEU A 6 -4.18 9.67 0.26
C LEU A 6 -2.75 9.44 -0.24
N TRP A 7 -2.16 10.45 -0.86
CA TRP A 7 -0.80 10.36 -1.35
C TRP A 7 0.20 10.14 -0.21
N ARG A 8 0.02 10.86 0.91
CA ARG A 8 0.90 10.70 2.06
C ARG A 8 0.79 9.31 2.65
N LYS A 9 -0.44 8.80 2.74
CA LYS A 9 -0.66 7.45 3.25
C LYS A 9 -0.01 6.42 2.34
N THR A 10 -0.17 6.58 1.03
CA THR A 10 0.45 5.69 0.05
C THR A 10 1.97 5.72 0.19
N ALA A 11 2.54 6.90 0.34
CA ALA A 11 3.99 7.03 0.49
C ALA A 11 4.50 6.31 1.73
N ARG A 12 3.80 6.44 2.85
CA ARG A 12 4.19 5.75 4.08
C ARG A 12 4.12 4.23 3.92
N ILE A 13 3.08 3.76 3.24
CA ILE A 13 2.92 2.33 3.00
C ILE A 13 4.06 1.80 2.12
N ILE A 14 4.40 2.55 1.08
CA ILE A 14 5.49 2.15 0.19
C ILE A 14 6.82 2.10 0.94
N MET A 15 7.08 3.09 1.78
CA MET A 15 8.31 3.13 2.57
C MET A 15 8.38 1.94 3.53
N GLU A 16 7.28 1.64 4.18
CA GLU A 16 7.24 0.51 5.10
C GLU A 16 7.39 -0.81 4.35
N LEU A 17 6.73 -0.93 3.21
CA LEU A 17 6.82 -2.13 2.39
C LEU A 17 8.26 -2.35 1.91
N ALA A 18 8.92 -1.29 1.47
CA ALA A 18 10.31 -1.37 1.04
C ALA A 18 11.22 -1.86 2.17
N SER A 19 10.98 -1.37 3.38
CA SER A 19 11.75 -1.77 4.55
C SER A 19 11.52 -3.24 4.89
N VAL A 20 10.27 -3.66 4.90
CA VAL A 20 9.91 -5.04 5.25
C VAL A 20 10.48 -6.04 4.24
N LEU A 21 10.41 -5.69 2.97
CA LEU A 21 10.87 -6.58 1.90
C LEU A 21 12.36 -6.40 1.58
N ASP A 22 13.00 -5.41 2.19
CA ASP A 22 14.40 -5.10 1.94
C ASP A 22 14.65 -4.84 0.44
N ILE A 23 13.83 -3.99 -0.14
CA ILE A 23 13.94 -3.57 -1.55
C ILE A 23 13.92 -2.05 -1.61
N SER A 24 14.25 -1.52 -2.78
CA SER A 24 14.20 -0.07 -2.99
C SER A 24 12.76 0.42 -2.96
N GLU A 25 12.59 1.72 -2.69
CA GLU A 25 11.26 2.32 -2.69
C GLU A 25 10.64 2.28 -4.08
N GLU A 26 11.45 2.39 -5.13
CA GLU A 26 10.94 2.28 -6.49
C GLU A 26 10.34 0.91 -6.77
N ARG A 27 11.02 -0.13 -6.31
CA ARG A 27 10.50 -1.49 -6.47
C ARG A 27 9.24 -1.73 -5.65
N ALA A 28 9.23 -1.19 -4.44
CA ALA A 28 8.05 -1.29 -3.58
C ALA A 28 6.86 -0.58 -4.22
N LEU A 29 7.10 0.57 -4.84
CA LEU A 29 6.07 1.32 -5.54
C LEU A 29 5.47 0.49 -6.69
N ASP A 30 6.34 -0.09 -7.51
CA ASP A 30 5.88 -0.92 -8.62
C ASP A 30 5.07 -2.12 -8.14
N LEU A 31 5.56 -2.78 -7.10
CA LEU A 31 4.85 -3.92 -6.52
C LEU A 31 3.48 -3.49 -5.99
N PHE A 32 3.46 -2.40 -5.23
CA PHE A 32 2.22 -1.94 -4.61
C PHE A 32 1.17 -1.60 -5.66
N TYR A 33 1.58 -0.92 -6.73
CA TYR A 33 0.66 -0.52 -7.79
C TYR A 33 0.06 -1.70 -8.53
N SER A 34 0.71 -2.85 -8.49
CA SER A 34 0.19 -4.05 -9.16
C SER A 34 -0.76 -4.86 -8.29
N THR A 35 -0.92 -4.49 -7.02
CA THR A 35 -1.74 -5.27 -6.09
C THR A 35 -3.20 -4.85 -6.14
N LYS A 36 -4.08 -5.78 -5.75
CA LYS A 36 -5.49 -5.47 -5.54
C LYS A 36 -5.66 -4.53 -4.35
N THR A 37 -4.78 -4.66 -3.37
CA THR A 37 -4.81 -3.80 -2.19
C THR A 37 -4.72 -2.32 -2.59
N TYR A 38 -3.86 -2.00 -3.56
CA TYR A 38 -3.76 -0.62 -4.04
C TYR A 38 -5.09 -0.15 -4.66
N ARG A 39 -5.71 -1.01 -5.47
CA ARG A 39 -7.01 -0.67 -6.08
C ARG A 39 -8.07 -0.42 -5.02
N GLN A 40 -8.09 -1.26 -3.99
CA GLN A 40 -9.04 -1.12 -2.90
C GLN A 40 -8.77 0.13 -2.07
N LEU A 41 -7.51 0.47 -1.89
CA LEU A 41 -7.14 1.68 -1.17
C LEU A 41 -7.65 2.93 -1.89
N SER A 42 -7.61 2.91 -3.22
CA SER A 42 -8.06 4.03 -4.05
C SER A 42 -9.57 4.13 -4.15
N ASP A 43 -10.29 3.08 -3.79
CA ASP A 43 -11.75 3.03 -3.88
C ASP A 43 -12.36 3.24 -2.49
N PRO A 44 -13.03 4.38 -2.26
CA PRO A 44 -13.59 4.65 -0.94
C PRO A 44 -14.62 3.63 -0.46
N LYS A 45 -15.14 2.83 -1.37
CA LYS A 45 -16.10 1.79 -1.05
C LYS A 45 -15.52 0.77 -0.05
N TYR A 46 -14.24 0.51 -0.14
CA TYR A 46 -13.59 -0.49 0.72
C TYR A 46 -13.15 0.06 2.07
N GLY A 47 -13.04 1.38 2.19
CA GLY A 47 -12.66 2.00 3.45
C GLY A 47 -11.25 1.72 3.91
N LEU A 48 -10.37 1.25 3.04
CA LEU A 48 -8.99 0.92 3.42
C LEU A 48 -8.21 2.15 3.86
N GLN A 49 -8.54 3.33 3.37
CA GLN A 49 -7.85 4.54 3.79
C GLN A 49 -8.10 4.87 5.26
N LEU A 50 -9.08 4.22 5.87
CA LEU A 50 -9.36 4.37 7.30
C LEU A 50 -8.60 3.35 8.16
N MET A 51 -7.98 2.38 7.52
CA MET A 51 -7.22 1.35 8.23
C MET A 51 -5.78 1.82 8.48
N SER A 52 -5.11 1.18 9.44
CA SER A 52 -3.73 1.53 9.72
C SER A 52 -2.82 1.16 8.57
N ASP A 53 -1.67 1.85 8.49
CA ASP A 53 -0.68 1.55 7.47
C ASP A 53 -0.19 0.09 7.57
N GLY A 54 0.01 -0.38 8.80
CA GLY A 54 0.44 -1.74 9.03
C GLY A 54 -0.54 -2.77 8.53
N TYR A 55 -1.83 -2.50 8.69
CA TYR A 55 -2.88 -3.39 8.20
C TYR A 55 -2.80 -3.52 6.68
N ILE A 56 -2.61 -2.39 6.01
CA ILE A 56 -2.54 -2.37 4.55
C ILE A 56 -1.28 -3.07 4.06
N VAL A 57 -0.14 -2.82 4.71
CA VAL A 57 1.11 -3.49 4.36
C VAL A 57 0.95 -5.00 4.52
N GLU A 58 0.31 -5.44 5.59
CA GLU A 58 0.09 -6.85 5.82
C GLU A 58 -0.77 -7.48 4.71
N ASN A 59 -1.81 -6.76 4.27
CA ASN A 59 -2.62 -7.22 3.16
C ASN A 59 -1.82 -7.37 1.88
N VAL A 60 -0.92 -6.42 1.60
CA VAL A 60 -0.06 -6.50 0.44
C VAL A 60 0.84 -7.73 0.53
N LEU A 61 1.43 -7.96 1.70
CA LEU A 61 2.32 -9.11 1.89
C LEU A 61 1.58 -10.42 1.70
N LEU A 62 0.37 -10.52 2.21
CA LEU A 62 -0.45 -11.72 2.02
C LEU A 62 -0.77 -11.93 0.54
N GLU A 63 -1.08 -10.87 -0.15
CA GLU A 63 -1.39 -10.94 -1.57
C GLU A 63 -0.19 -11.42 -2.37
N LEU A 64 0.99 -10.89 -2.08
CA LEU A 64 2.22 -11.28 -2.75
C LEU A 64 2.58 -12.74 -2.47
N ARG A 65 2.29 -13.21 -1.27
CA ARG A 65 2.59 -14.58 -0.86
C ARG A 65 1.67 -15.57 -1.57
N ASN A 66 0.40 -15.20 -1.75
CA ASN A 66 -0.60 -16.09 -2.35
C ASN A 66 -0.73 -15.92 -3.85
N GLY A 67 -0.18 -14.86 -4.36
CA GLY A 67 -0.23 -14.57 -5.78
C GLY A 67 0.99 -15.09 -6.48
#